data_9f89d98f23a3b9158ebd42ebff942c11
#
_entry.id   9f89d98f23a3b9158ebd42ebff942c11
#
_cell.length_a   1.000
_cell.length_b   1.000
_cell.length_c   1.000
_cell.angle_alpha   90.00
_cell.angle_beta   90.00
_cell.angle_gamma   90.00
#
_symmetry.space_group_name_H-M   'P 1'
#
loop_
_entity.id
_entity.type
_entity.pdbx_description
1 polymer ?
#
loop_
_entity_poly.entity_id
_entity_poly.type
_entity_poly.pdbx_seq_one_letter_code
_entity_poly.pdbx_strand_id
1 'polypeptide(L)'
;MELKNKYVILLLTNRDSDNIGDQVIENSDIGLLHALMRNLGFSKSEYQISSRSASIITKKYMKTRDPLLLQNAKDAISQADLIVFGGAPVFNYLYQTFYERTALTLEIAQQFNKPVIFSAIGIEAYNEENKRCQRLKIALNMGCVKQITTRDGIDKLEKYKVNDSFEIGLVSDPAVFSATVFDNFIGQEAILKSNGKKNAKKKIGIFVMRANGFIDNHVDFTKEQSAKLWTD
;
A
#
# COMPACT_ATOMS: atom_id res chain seq x y z
N MET A 1 6.67 -21.79 -27.71
CA MET A 1 5.96 -20.92 -26.79
C MET A 1 5.84 -21.69 -25.48
N GLU A 2 6.75 -21.47 -24.50
CA GLU A 2 6.64 -22.13 -23.21
C GLU A 2 5.36 -21.64 -22.54
N LEU A 3 4.50 -22.57 -22.16
CA LEU A 3 3.30 -22.28 -21.38
C LEU A 3 3.78 -21.69 -20.04
N LYS A 4 3.51 -20.40 -19.82
CA LYS A 4 3.76 -19.75 -18.55
C LYS A 4 2.93 -20.49 -17.50
N ASN A 5 3.59 -21.24 -16.65
CA ASN A 5 2.93 -22.16 -15.72
C ASN A 5 2.04 -21.48 -14.66
N LYS A 6 2.15 -20.16 -14.44
CA LYS A 6 1.37 -19.42 -13.42
C LYS A 6 1.22 -17.95 -13.77
N TYR A 7 0.07 -17.39 -13.43
CA TYR A 7 -0.15 -15.93 -13.42
C TYR A 7 0.54 -15.31 -12.21
N VAL A 8 1.44 -14.36 -12.41
CA VAL A 8 2.26 -13.76 -11.34
C VAL A 8 1.74 -12.37 -11.00
N ILE A 9 1.29 -12.20 -9.75
CA ILE A 9 0.93 -10.90 -9.19
C ILE A 9 2.08 -10.42 -8.30
N LEU A 10 2.69 -9.29 -8.65
CA LEU A 10 3.68 -8.62 -7.83
C LEU A 10 2.96 -7.61 -6.92
N LEU A 11 2.84 -7.93 -5.63
CA LEU A 11 2.26 -7.04 -4.63
C LEU A 11 3.35 -6.20 -3.97
N LEU A 12 3.22 -4.88 -4.04
CA LEU A 12 4.14 -3.90 -3.48
C LEU A 12 3.48 -3.16 -2.30
N THR A 13 3.96 -3.43 -1.09
CA THR A 13 3.42 -2.86 0.15
C THR A 13 4.52 -2.21 0.99
N ASN A 14 4.16 -1.51 2.06
CA ASN A 14 5.14 -0.95 3.01
C ASN A 14 5.58 -2.00 4.07
N ARG A 15 5.78 -3.26 3.65
CA ARG A 15 6.03 -4.42 4.52
C ARG A 15 7.28 -4.32 5.41
N ASP A 16 8.28 -3.53 4.99
CA ASP A 16 9.53 -3.35 5.75
C ASP A 16 9.41 -2.27 6.83
N SER A 17 8.18 -1.81 7.10
CA SER A 17 7.85 -0.87 8.17
C SER A 17 7.70 -1.59 9.50
N ASP A 18 8.17 -0.97 10.58
CA ASP A 18 7.89 -1.42 11.95
C ASP A 18 6.44 -1.13 12.37
N ASN A 19 5.66 -0.50 11.50
CA ASN A 19 4.25 -0.21 11.72
C ASN A 19 3.40 -1.47 11.52
N ILE A 20 2.78 -1.94 12.59
CA ILE A 20 1.92 -3.13 12.57
C ILE A 20 0.71 -2.97 11.62
N GLY A 21 0.23 -1.71 11.43
CA GLY A 21 -0.84 -1.40 10.48
C GLY A 21 -0.46 -1.75 9.05
N ASP A 22 0.78 -1.45 8.63
CA ASP A 22 1.27 -1.79 7.29
C ASP A 22 1.32 -3.31 7.08
N GLN A 23 1.68 -4.08 8.11
CA GLN A 23 1.71 -5.55 8.07
C GLN A 23 0.28 -6.13 8.00
N VAL A 24 -0.67 -5.54 8.73
CA VAL A 24 -2.09 -5.93 8.66
C VAL A 24 -2.66 -5.64 7.28
N ILE A 25 -2.35 -4.49 6.69
CA ILE A 25 -2.76 -4.12 5.34
C ILE A 25 -2.19 -5.12 4.32
N GLU A 26 -0.90 -5.44 4.37
CA GLU A 26 -0.28 -6.41 3.46
C GLU A 26 -0.99 -7.76 3.50
N ASN A 27 -1.22 -8.31 4.70
CA ASN A 27 -1.88 -9.61 4.84
C ASN A 27 -3.34 -9.56 4.37
N SER A 28 -4.03 -8.44 4.59
CA SER A 28 -5.39 -8.22 4.09
C SER A 28 -5.41 -8.15 2.57
N ASP A 29 -4.48 -7.44 1.94
CA ASP A 29 -4.34 -7.36 0.48
C ASP A 29 -4.05 -8.75 -0.12
N ILE A 30 -3.18 -9.55 0.50
CA ILE A 30 -2.92 -10.94 0.08
C ILE A 30 -4.19 -11.78 0.15
N GLY A 31 -4.95 -11.66 1.25
CA GLY A 31 -6.21 -12.36 1.44
C GLY A 31 -7.25 -11.98 0.39
N LEU A 32 -7.39 -10.68 0.10
CA LEU A 32 -8.29 -10.15 -0.92
C LEU A 32 -7.90 -10.60 -2.33
N LEU A 33 -6.61 -10.58 -2.67
CA LEU A 33 -6.12 -11.09 -3.95
C LEU A 33 -6.39 -12.59 -4.11
N HIS A 34 -6.20 -13.39 -3.06
CA HIS A 34 -6.57 -14.80 -3.09
C HIS A 34 -8.09 -15.00 -3.28
N ALA A 35 -8.92 -14.20 -2.64
CA ALA A 35 -10.37 -14.25 -2.81
C ALA A 35 -10.77 -13.84 -4.24
N LEU A 36 -10.17 -12.79 -4.78
CA LEU A 36 -10.40 -12.32 -6.15
C LEU A 36 -10.04 -13.41 -7.17
N MET A 37 -8.84 -14.00 -7.07
CA MET A 37 -8.40 -15.03 -8.00
C MET A 37 -9.32 -16.26 -7.99
N ARG A 38 -9.79 -16.67 -6.80
CA ARG A 38 -10.80 -17.75 -6.69
C ARG A 38 -12.12 -17.37 -7.35
N ASN A 39 -12.60 -16.15 -7.15
CA ASN A 39 -13.85 -15.67 -7.78
C ASN A 39 -13.74 -15.61 -9.31
N LEU A 40 -12.54 -15.36 -9.83
CA LEU A 40 -12.25 -15.41 -11.27
C LEU A 40 -12.05 -16.83 -11.78
N GLY A 41 -12.18 -17.86 -10.93
CA GLY A 41 -12.09 -19.26 -11.31
C GLY A 41 -10.68 -19.85 -11.29
N PHE A 42 -9.66 -19.12 -10.82
CA PHE A 42 -8.30 -19.63 -10.73
C PHE A 42 -8.11 -20.55 -9.51
N SER A 43 -7.52 -21.70 -9.70
CA SER A 43 -7.01 -22.55 -8.64
C SER A 43 -5.69 -21.98 -8.08
N LYS A 44 -5.30 -22.38 -6.86
CA LYS A 44 -4.04 -21.93 -6.23
C LYS A 44 -2.77 -22.32 -7.02
N SER A 45 -2.85 -23.34 -7.86
CA SER A 45 -1.73 -23.78 -8.70
C SER A 45 -1.51 -22.89 -9.92
N GLU A 46 -2.52 -22.11 -10.33
CA GLU A 46 -2.49 -21.32 -11.57
C GLU A 46 -2.00 -19.90 -11.39
N TYR A 47 -1.83 -19.43 -10.14
CA TYR A 47 -1.29 -18.11 -9.86
C TYR A 47 -0.31 -18.11 -8.70
N GLN A 48 0.46 -17.04 -8.61
CA GLN A 48 1.39 -16.76 -7.52
C GLN A 48 1.29 -15.28 -7.12
N ILE A 49 1.21 -15.01 -5.83
CA ILE A 49 1.33 -13.65 -5.27
C ILE A 49 2.75 -13.53 -4.70
N SER A 50 3.55 -12.64 -5.30
CA SER A 50 4.89 -12.32 -4.84
C SER A 50 4.86 -10.97 -4.12
N SER A 51 4.83 -10.98 -2.78
CA SER A 51 4.84 -9.73 -2.01
C SER A 51 6.27 -9.23 -1.81
N ARG A 52 6.47 -7.93 -2.08
CA ARG A 52 7.73 -7.22 -1.89
C ARG A 52 7.48 -5.83 -1.31
N SER A 53 8.55 -5.21 -0.81
CA SER A 53 8.50 -3.81 -0.38
C SER A 53 8.14 -2.88 -1.53
N ALA A 54 7.26 -1.89 -1.28
CA ALA A 54 7.03 -0.78 -2.21
C ALA A 54 8.30 0.06 -2.46
N SER A 55 9.32 -0.16 -1.62
CA SER A 55 10.68 0.36 -1.82
C SER A 55 11.54 -0.56 -2.70
N ILE A 56 10.95 -1.26 -3.67
CA ILE A 56 11.67 -2.14 -4.60
C ILE A 56 12.84 -1.43 -5.30
N ILE A 57 12.71 -0.12 -5.53
CA ILE A 57 13.81 0.77 -5.88
C ILE A 57 14.51 1.20 -4.59
N THR A 58 15.74 0.77 -4.39
CA THR A 58 16.45 0.96 -3.12
C THR A 58 16.89 2.40 -2.85
N LYS A 59 17.02 2.78 -1.56
CA LYS A 59 17.64 4.06 -1.17
C LYS A 59 19.06 4.21 -1.72
N LYS A 60 19.79 3.10 -1.85
CA LYS A 60 21.15 3.10 -2.40
C LYS A 60 21.14 3.55 -3.85
N TYR A 61 20.24 2.99 -4.68
CA TYR A 61 20.04 3.43 -6.05
C TYR A 61 19.72 4.93 -6.12
N MET A 62 18.80 5.40 -5.27
CA MET A 62 18.41 6.82 -5.26
C MET A 62 19.60 7.76 -5.03
N LYS A 63 20.60 7.32 -4.26
CA LYS A 63 21.83 8.09 -3.98
C LYS A 63 22.90 7.97 -5.06
N THR A 64 23.13 6.75 -5.54
CA THR A 64 24.28 6.46 -6.41
C THR A 64 23.95 6.47 -7.91
N ARG A 65 22.66 6.24 -8.24
CA ARG A 65 22.18 6.03 -9.61
C ARG A 65 22.87 4.86 -10.34
N ASP A 66 23.47 3.94 -9.60
CA ASP A 66 24.10 2.75 -10.14
C ASP A 66 23.04 1.83 -10.77
N PRO A 67 23.06 1.61 -12.10
CA PRO A 67 22.05 0.83 -12.80
C PRO A 67 22.00 -0.64 -12.37
N LEU A 68 23.08 -1.20 -11.83
CA LEU A 68 23.12 -2.57 -11.32
C LEU A 68 22.15 -2.76 -10.15
N LEU A 69 21.91 -1.71 -9.37
CA LEU A 69 20.95 -1.76 -8.24
C LEU A 69 19.48 -1.80 -8.67
N LEU A 70 19.19 -1.61 -9.96
CA LEU A 70 17.84 -1.76 -10.52
C LEU A 70 17.55 -3.19 -10.99
N GLN A 71 18.57 -4.06 -11.09
CA GLN A 71 18.36 -5.37 -11.71
C GLN A 71 17.27 -6.19 -11.00
N ASN A 72 17.30 -6.26 -9.66
CA ASN A 72 16.29 -6.97 -8.88
C ASN A 72 14.88 -6.43 -9.09
N ALA A 73 14.73 -5.11 -9.26
CA ALA A 73 13.44 -4.49 -9.54
C ALA A 73 12.98 -4.83 -10.97
N LYS A 74 13.86 -4.73 -11.94
CA LYS A 74 13.58 -5.10 -13.35
C LYS A 74 13.18 -6.55 -13.47
N ASP A 75 13.90 -7.47 -12.82
CA ASP A 75 13.59 -8.89 -12.85
C ASP A 75 12.21 -9.18 -12.26
N ALA A 76 11.91 -8.61 -11.09
CA ALA A 76 10.61 -8.81 -10.46
C ALA A 76 9.46 -8.24 -11.29
N ILE A 77 9.63 -7.04 -11.85
CA ILE A 77 8.62 -6.36 -12.67
C ILE A 77 8.43 -7.10 -14.00
N SER A 78 9.51 -7.50 -14.68
CA SER A 78 9.43 -8.18 -15.98
C SER A 78 8.73 -9.53 -15.89
N GLN A 79 8.88 -10.25 -14.77
CA GLN A 79 8.24 -11.55 -14.53
C GLN A 79 6.76 -11.45 -14.12
N ALA A 80 6.32 -10.28 -13.62
CA ALA A 80 4.95 -10.08 -13.21
C ALA A 80 3.98 -10.01 -14.41
N ASP A 81 2.75 -10.47 -14.22
CA ASP A 81 1.64 -10.24 -15.14
C ASP A 81 0.79 -9.05 -14.72
N LEU A 82 0.75 -8.77 -13.42
CA LEU A 82 0.09 -7.64 -12.80
C LEU A 82 0.94 -7.13 -11.63
N ILE A 83 1.06 -5.81 -11.53
CA ILE A 83 1.68 -5.15 -10.39
C ILE A 83 0.58 -4.46 -9.59
N VAL A 84 0.54 -4.72 -8.28
CA VAL A 84 -0.42 -4.13 -7.36
C VAL A 84 0.34 -3.35 -6.28
N PHE A 85 0.12 -2.04 -6.19
CA PHE A 85 0.51 -1.28 -5.01
C PHE A 85 -0.61 -1.37 -3.98
N GLY A 86 -0.35 -1.97 -2.81
CA GLY A 86 -1.32 -2.19 -1.75
C GLY A 86 -1.07 -1.28 -0.54
N GLY A 87 -2.02 -0.40 -0.22
CA GLY A 87 -2.08 0.38 1.02
C GLY A 87 -0.87 1.23 1.41
N ALA A 88 0.21 1.19 0.61
CA ALA A 88 1.46 1.88 0.91
C ALA A 88 1.36 3.41 0.71
N PRO A 89 2.16 4.22 1.45
CA PRO A 89 2.17 5.68 1.31
C PRO A 89 2.93 6.13 0.06
N VAL A 90 2.60 5.56 -1.09
CA VAL A 90 3.32 5.73 -2.37
C VAL A 90 3.19 7.13 -2.97
N PHE A 91 2.19 7.89 -2.52
CA PHE A 91 1.97 9.29 -2.91
C PHE A 91 2.71 10.29 -2.01
N ASN A 92 3.52 9.79 -1.05
CA ASN A 92 4.28 10.69 -0.18
C ASN A 92 5.41 11.37 -0.95
N TYR A 93 5.26 12.68 -1.18
CA TYR A 93 6.25 13.53 -1.83
C TYR A 93 6.86 14.58 -0.90
N LEU A 94 6.27 14.83 0.28
CA LEU A 94 6.73 15.85 1.23
C LEU A 94 7.89 15.36 2.10
N TYR A 95 7.72 14.23 2.76
CA TYR A 95 8.63 13.77 3.81
C TYR A 95 9.60 12.68 3.37
N GLN A 96 9.25 11.91 2.34
CA GLN A 96 10.01 10.75 1.90
C GLN A 96 10.18 10.74 0.38
N THR A 97 11.06 9.87 -0.11
CA THR A 97 11.29 9.72 -1.54
C THR A 97 10.40 8.66 -2.18
N PHE A 98 9.23 8.35 -1.59
CA PHE A 98 8.33 7.34 -2.13
C PHE A 98 7.83 7.72 -3.53
N TYR A 99 7.45 8.98 -3.72
CA TYR A 99 6.99 9.49 -5.02
C TYR A 99 7.96 9.15 -6.17
N GLU A 100 9.27 9.32 -5.95
CA GLU A 100 10.27 9.07 -6.97
C GLU A 100 10.48 7.58 -7.22
N ARG A 101 10.44 6.76 -6.16
CA ARG A 101 10.53 5.30 -6.30
C ARG A 101 9.31 4.75 -7.00
N THR A 102 8.11 5.26 -6.69
CA THR A 102 6.86 4.92 -7.38
C THR A 102 6.98 5.30 -8.85
N ALA A 103 7.42 6.51 -9.16
CA ALA A 103 7.60 6.97 -10.54
C ALA A 103 8.57 6.07 -11.32
N LEU A 104 9.72 5.74 -10.73
CA LEU A 104 10.71 4.84 -11.36
C LEU A 104 10.17 3.41 -11.55
N THR A 105 9.38 2.91 -10.59
CA THR A 105 8.73 1.59 -10.71
C THR A 105 7.74 1.59 -11.88
N LEU A 106 6.96 2.66 -12.04
CA LEU A 106 6.03 2.83 -13.16
C LEU A 106 6.74 2.94 -14.51
N GLU A 107 7.87 3.65 -14.57
CA GLU A 107 8.71 3.71 -15.79
C GLU A 107 9.21 2.33 -16.20
N ILE A 108 9.69 1.53 -15.25
CA ILE A 108 10.12 0.16 -15.52
C ILE A 108 8.92 -0.70 -15.94
N ALA A 109 7.78 -0.58 -15.27
CA ALA A 109 6.56 -1.30 -15.64
C ALA A 109 6.10 -0.95 -17.07
N GLN A 110 6.16 0.35 -17.44
CA GLN A 110 5.84 0.82 -18.79
C GLN A 110 6.80 0.23 -19.82
N GLN A 111 8.12 0.17 -19.55
CA GLN A 111 9.12 -0.43 -20.43
C GLN A 111 8.85 -1.91 -20.71
N PHE A 112 8.35 -2.64 -19.71
CA PHE A 112 7.99 -4.07 -19.85
C PHE A 112 6.52 -4.31 -20.21
N ASN A 113 5.75 -3.26 -20.50
CA ASN A 113 4.32 -3.34 -20.80
C ASN A 113 3.51 -4.09 -19.72
N LYS A 114 3.83 -3.85 -18.43
CA LYS A 114 3.16 -4.51 -17.31
C LYS A 114 2.06 -3.63 -16.75
N PRO A 115 0.81 -4.12 -16.63
CA PRO A 115 -0.28 -3.37 -16.03
C PRO A 115 -0.03 -3.15 -14.53
N VAL A 116 -0.39 -1.95 -14.07
CA VAL A 116 -0.26 -1.53 -12.67
C VAL A 116 -1.60 -1.06 -12.14
N ILE A 117 -1.97 -1.51 -10.97
CA ILE A 117 -3.09 -0.98 -10.19
C ILE A 117 -2.62 -0.55 -8.81
N PHE A 118 -3.33 0.42 -8.25
CA PHE A 118 -3.13 0.90 -6.87
C PHE A 118 -4.39 0.57 -6.08
N SER A 119 -4.24 -0.16 -4.97
CA SER A 119 -5.33 -0.63 -4.13
C SER A 119 -5.32 0.08 -2.79
N ALA A 120 -6.38 0.82 -2.49
CA ALA A 120 -6.64 1.47 -1.21
C ALA A 120 -5.47 2.30 -0.67
N ILE A 121 -4.80 3.05 -1.55
CA ILE A 121 -3.65 3.86 -1.16
C ILE A 121 -4.05 5.12 -0.40
N GLY A 122 -3.16 5.60 0.49
CA GLY A 122 -3.25 6.93 1.09
C GLY A 122 -2.75 7.99 0.11
N ILE A 123 -3.41 9.15 0.06
CA ILE A 123 -3.11 10.22 -0.90
C ILE A 123 -2.75 11.50 -0.19
N GLU A 124 -1.58 12.08 -0.52
CA GLU A 124 -1.28 13.46 -0.20
C GLU A 124 -2.03 14.41 -1.14
N ALA A 125 -2.41 15.58 -0.61
CA ALA A 125 -3.08 16.61 -1.41
C ALA A 125 -2.22 17.02 -2.61
N TYR A 126 -2.86 17.16 -3.79
CA TYR A 126 -2.17 17.61 -4.99
C TYR A 126 -1.69 19.06 -4.82
N ASN A 127 -0.45 19.31 -5.22
CA ASN A 127 0.16 20.64 -5.25
C ASN A 127 0.85 20.86 -6.59
N GLU A 128 0.27 21.72 -7.42
CA GLU A 128 0.76 22.00 -8.77
C GLU A 128 2.11 22.73 -8.81
N GLU A 129 2.46 23.48 -7.76
CA GLU A 129 3.73 24.19 -7.67
C GLU A 129 4.88 23.26 -7.21
N ASN A 130 4.55 22.11 -6.64
CA ASN A 130 5.54 21.18 -6.13
C ASN A 130 6.04 20.24 -7.24
N LYS A 131 7.30 20.40 -7.64
CA LYS A 131 7.93 19.57 -8.68
C LYS A 131 7.88 18.07 -8.42
N ARG A 132 7.92 17.65 -7.14
CA ARG A 132 7.84 16.25 -6.76
C ARG A 132 6.43 15.71 -6.96
N CYS A 133 5.43 16.51 -6.63
CA CYS A 133 4.03 16.20 -6.89
C CYS A 133 3.75 16.10 -8.40
N GLN A 134 4.26 17.04 -9.20
CA GLN A 134 4.17 16.99 -10.66
C GLN A 134 4.84 15.74 -11.24
N ARG A 135 6.05 15.40 -10.75
CA ARG A 135 6.76 14.18 -11.16
C ARG A 135 5.92 12.91 -10.92
N LEU A 136 5.27 12.83 -9.75
CA LEU A 136 4.37 11.73 -9.44
C LEU A 136 3.16 11.74 -10.37
N LYS A 137 2.51 12.89 -10.58
CA LYS A 137 1.36 13.01 -11.50
C LYS A 137 1.69 12.52 -12.91
N ILE A 138 2.84 12.92 -13.46
CA ILE A 138 3.29 12.46 -14.77
C ILE A 138 3.40 10.93 -14.82
N ALA A 139 4.02 10.35 -13.80
CA ALA A 139 4.21 8.90 -13.74
C ALA A 139 2.88 8.13 -13.61
N LEU A 140 1.95 8.62 -12.79
CA LEU A 140 0.64 8.00 -12.60
C LEU A 140 -0.20 7.98 -13.88
N ASN A 141 0.04 8.91 -14.81
CA ASN A 141 -0.68 8.99 -16.10
C ASN A 141 0.00 8.21 -17.23
N MET A 142 0.98 7.37 -16.93
CA MET A 142 1.56 6.44 -17.90
C MET A 142 0.56 5.34 -18.28
N GLY A 143 0.60 4.87 -19.51
CA GLY A 143 -0.32 3.88 -20.05
C GLY A 143 -0.31 2.52 -19.34
N CYS A 144 0.73 2.23 -18.54
CA CYS A 144 0.78 1.02 -17.71
C CYS A 144 -0.18 1.10 -16.50
N VAL A 145 -0.51 2.28 -15.98
CA VAL A 145 -1.44 2.46 -14.87
C VAL A 145 -2.86 2.29 -15.37
N LYS A 146 -3.60 1.34 -14.78
CA LYS A 146 -4.97 1.01 -15.20
C LYS A 146 -6.02 1.53 -14.22
N GLN A 147 -5.74 1.43 -12.91
CA GLN A 147 -6.69 1.81 -11.89
C GLN A 147 -5.95 2.32 -10.65
N ILE A 148 -6.52 3.31 -10.00
CA ILE A 148 -6.09 3.78 -8.69
C ILE A 148 -7.30 3.88 -7.79
N THR A 149 -7.31 3.10 -6.70
CA THR A 149 -8.30 3.25 -5.64
C THR A 149 -7.66 3.85 -4.40
N THR A 150 -8.40 4.70 -3.72
CA THR A 150 -7.98 5.35 -2.48
C THR A 150 -8.91 5.04 -1.34
N ARG A 151 -8.39 5.02 -0.12
CA ARG A 151 -9.15 4.99 1.14
C ARG A 151 -9.39 6.39 1.73
N ASP A 152 -8.78 7.40 1.12
CA ASP A 152 -8.90 8.82 1.48
C ASP A 152 -9.93 9.54 0.58
N GLY A 153 -9.90 10.87 0.53
CA GLY A 153 -10.81 11.64 -0.31
C GLY A 153 -10.54 11.42 -1.82
N ILE A 154 -11.58 11.02 -2.54
CA ILE A 154 -11.50 10.79 -4.00
C ILE A 154 -11.21 12.08 -4.76
N ASP A 155 -11.68 13.22 -4.26
CA ASP A 155 -11.44 14.56 -4.78
C ASP A 155 -9.95 14.92 -4.87
N LYS A 156 -9.15 14.39 -3.94
CA LYS A 156 -7.69 14.54 -3.99
C LYS A 156 -7.08 13.73 -5.13
N LEU A 157 -7.60 12.51 -5.36
CA LEU A 157 -7.11 11.63 -6.43
C LEU A 157 -7.43 12.17 -7.81
N GLU A 158 -8.61 12.74 -8.01
CA GLU A 158 -9.04 13.35 -9.25
C GLU A 158 -8.05 14.40 -9.79
N LYS A 159 -7.42 15.17 -8.89
CA LYS A 159 -6.43 16.18 -9.26
C LYS A 159 -5.13 15.60 -9.85
N TYR A 160 -4.83 14.32 -9.58
CA TYR A 160 -3.71 13.63 -10.20
C TYR A 160 -4.03 13.05 -11.58
N LYS A 161 -5.31 12.84 -11.90
CA LYS A 161 -5.74 12.29 -13.17
C LYS A 161 -5.64 13.32 -14.29
N VAL A 162 -5.23 12.88 -15.48
CA VAL A 162 -5.24 13.66 -16.72
C VAL A 162 -6.12 12.91 -17.71
N ASN A 163 -7.22 13.52 -18.13
CA ASN A 163 -8.22 12.88 -19.00
C ASN A 163 -8.66 11.51 -18.40
N ASP A 164 -8.84 10.51 -19.25
CA ASP A 164 -9.24 9.15 -18.85
C ASP A 164 -8.06 8.17 -18.81
N SER A 165 -6.88 8.64 -18.35
CA SER A 165 -5.64 7.86 -18.31
C SER A 165 -5.74 6.59 -17.46
N PHE A 166 -6.52 6.61 -16.38
CA PHE A 166 -6.77 5.47 -15.50
C PHE A 166 -8.13 5.57 -14.80
N GLU A 167 -8.67 4.46 -14.34
CA GLU A 167 -9.88 4.44 -13.52
C GLU A 167 -9.58 4.85 -12.08
N ILE A 168 -10.54 5.51 -11.44
CA ILE A 168 -10.45 5.91 -10.02
C ILE A 168 -11.60 5.33 -9.22
N GLY A 169 -11.36 5.11 -7.92
CA GLY A 169 -12.40 4.62 -7.01
C GLY A 169 -12.08 4.93 -5.55
N LEU A 170 -13.14 5.06 -4.75
CA LEU A 170 -13.07 5.13 -3.30
C LEU A 170 -13.37 3.75 -2.72
N VAL A 171 -12.52 3.27 -1.83
CA VAL A 171 -12.65 1.96 -1.18
C VAL A 171 -12.32 2.07 0.30
N SER A 172 -12.69 1.05 1.07
CA SER A 172 -12.29 0.96 2.48
C SER A 172 -10.81 0.58 2.60
N ASP A 173 -10.21 0.94 3.74
CA ASP A 173 -8.88 0.44 4.11
C ASP A 173 -8.90 -1.10 4.17
N PRO A 174 -7.96 -1.81 3.55
CA PRO A 174 -7.91 -3.27 3.59
C PRO A 174 -7.87 -3.86 5.00
N ALA A 175 -7.34 -3.11 5.97
CA ALA A 175 -7.28 -3.55 7.37
C ALA A 175 -8.66 -3.82 7.99
N VAL A 176 -9.77 -3.32 7.41
CA VAL A 176 -11.14 -3.64 7.88
C VAL A 176 -11.46 -5.14 7.73
N PHE A 177 -10.75 -5.83 6.83
CA PHE A 177 -10.90 -7.28 6.63
C PHE A 177 -9.98 -8.11 7.53
N SER A 178 -9.20 -7.48 8.42
CA SER A 178 -8.23 -8.17 9.26
C SER A 178 -8.84 -9.29 10.08
N ALA A 179 -10.02 -9.11 10.67
CA ALA A 179 -10.70 -10.17 11.41
C ALA A 179 -10.91 -11.43 10.55
N THR A 180 -11.41 -11.27 9.32
CA THR A 180 -11.66 -12.39 8.40
C THR A 180 -10.36 -13.03 7.93
N VAL A 181 -9.31 -12.24 7.68
CA VAL A 181 -8.01 -12.74 7.21
C VAL A 181 -7.28 -13.49 8.31
N PHE A 182 -7.34 -12.97 9.54
CA PHE A 182 -6.62 -13.52 10.69
C PHE A 182 -7.42 -14.53 11.53
N ASP A 183 -8.72 -14.73 11.27
CA ASP A 183 -9.55 -15.71 11.99
C ASP A 183 -8.93 -17.12 12.01
N ASN A 184 -8.21 -17.48 10.96
CA ASN A 184 -7.48 -18.76 10.91
C ASN A 184 -6.23 -18.80 11.79
N PHE A 185 -5.73 -17.64 12.24
CA PHE A 185 -4.56 -17.52 13.12
C PHE A 185 -4.96 -17.28 14.58
N ILE A 186 -6.09 -16.63 14.82
CA ILE A 186 -6.67 -16.47 16.15
C ILE A 186 -7.56 -17.68 16.35
N GLY A 187 -7.00 -18.76 16.89
CA GLY A 187 -7.73 -20.02 17.05
C GLY A 187 -9.13 -19.78 17.64
N GLN A 188 -10.12 -20.50 17.14
CA GLN A 188 -11.53 -20.40 17.54
C GLN A 188 -11.76 -20.39 19.06
N GLU A 189 -10.83 -20.96 19.86
CA GLU A 189 -10.83 -20.90 21.31
C GLU A 189 -10.74 -19.50 21.91
N ALA A 190 -10.05 -18.56 21.27
CA ALA A 190 -9.92 -17.19 21.77
C ALA A 190 -11.25 -16.41 21.60
N ILE A 191 -11.97 -16.67 20.50
CA ILE A 191 -13.27 -16.07 20.20
C ILE A 191 -14.35 -16.66 21.11
N LEU A 192 -14.35 -17.97 21.32
CA LEU A 192 -15.31 -18.65 22.20
C LEU A 192 -15.14 -18.25 23.66
N LYS A 193 -13.90 -18.03 24.14
CA LYS A 193 -13.64 -17.52 25.49
C LYS A 193 -14.13 -16.08 25.70
N SER A 194 -14.22 -15.26 24.65
CA SER A 194 -14.77 -13.91 24.73
C SER A 194 -16.28 -13.87 24.81
N ASN A 195 -16.97 -14.82 24.17
CA ASN A 195 -18.45 -14.86 24.08
C ASN A 195 -19.13 -15.52 25.28
N GLY A 196 -18.39 -16.22 26.14
CA GLY A 196 -18.94 -17.04 27.24
C GLY A 196 -19.26 -16.30 28.54
N LYS A 197 -18.89 -15.02 28.71
CA LYS A 197 -19.12 -14.26 29.96
C LYS A 197 -20.10 -13.10 29.73
N LYS A 198 -21.38 -13.34 30.00
CA LYS A 198 -22.45 -12.31 29.97
C LYS A 198 -22.22 -11.10 30.89
N ASN A 199 -21.18 -11.10 31.74
CA ASN A 199 -20.83 -10.00 32.64
C ASN A 199 -19.35 -9.59 32.52
N ALA A 200 -18.73 -9.74 31.34
CA ALA A 200 -17.37 -9.28 31.13
C ALA A 200 -17.32 -7.74 31.21
N LYS A 201 -16.47 -7.22 32.12
CA LYS A 201 -16.14 -5.78 32.13
C LYS A 201 -15.74 -5.34 30.73
N LYS A 202 -16.30 -4.21 30.26
CA LYS A 202 -15.91 -3.64 29.00
C LYS A 202 -14.39 -3.37 29.03
N LYS A 203 -13.66 -3.89 28.06
CA LYS A 203 -12.24 -3.60 27.90
C LYS A 203 -12.10 -2.50 26.89
N ILE A 204 -11.42 -1.42 27.26
CA ILE A 204 -11.07 -0.32 26.35
C ILE A 204 -9.60 -0.47 26.03
N GLY A 205 -9.28 -0.63 24.76
CA GLY A 205 -7.91 -0.56 24.25
C GLY A 205 -7.57 0.87 23.92
N ILE A 206 -6.50 1.40 24.51
CA ILE A 206 -5.98 2.72 24.18
C ILE A 206 -4.70 2.52 23.39
N PHE A 207 -4.66 3.04 22.17
CA PHE A 207 -3.46 3.05 21.34
C PHE A 207 -2.83 4.43 21.44
N VAL A 208 -1.64 4.48 22.03
CA VAL A 208 -0.87 5.70 22.16
C VAL A 208 0.00 5.87 20.91
N MET A 209 -0.20 6.96 20.19
CA MET A 209 0.68 7.36 19.10
C MET A 209 1.96 7.99 19.66
N ARG A 210 2.97 8.18 18.79
CA ARG A 210 4.19 8.93 19.17
C ARG A 210 3.83 10.31 19.70
N ALA A 211 4.69 10.87 20.58
CA ALA A 211 4.47 12.15 21.24
C ALA A 211 4.17 13.33 20.28
N ASN A 212 4.66 13.27 19.05
CA ASN A 212 4.43 14.31 18.04
C ASN A 212 3.10 14.16 17.28
N GLY A 213 2.27 13.15 17.56
CA GLY A 213 1.05 12.87 16.79
C GLY A 213 0.06 14.03 16.71
N PHE A 214 -0.02 14.84 17.77
CA PHE A 214 -0.87 16.04 17.76
C PHE A 214 -0.28 17.15 16.88
N ILE A 215 1.04 17.36 16.94
CA ILE A 215 1.74 18.39 16.16
C ILE A 215 1.65 18.04 14.65
N ASP A 216 1.84 16.77 14.31
CA ASP A 216 1.75 16.29 12.93
C ASP A 216 0.34 16.46 12.33
N ASN A 217 -0.70 16.54 13.17
CA ASN A 217 -2.08 16.78 12.77
C ASN A 217 -2.52 18.25 12.98
N HIS A 218 -1.58 19.16 13.02
CA HIS A 218 -1.82 20.61 13.16
C HIS A 218 -2.59 21.02 14.44
N VAL A 219 -2.49 20.21 15.49
CA VAL A 219 -2.96 20.60 16.82
C VAL A 219 -1.86 21.46 17.46
N ASP A 220 -2.24 22.63 17.93
CA ASP A 220 -1.31 23.60 18.50
C ASP A 220 -0.83 23.17 19.89
N PHE A 221 0.05 22.18 19.92
CA PHE A 221 0.72 21.68 21.12
C PHE A 221 2.23 21.74 20.95
N THR A 222 2.93 22.08 22.05
CA THR A 222 4.37 21.84 22.11
C THR A 222 4.66 20.33 22.25
N LYS A 223 5.91 19.93 21.99
CA LYS A 223 6.33 18.52 22.18
C LYS A 223 6.11 18.06 23.61
N GLU A 224 6.39 18.94 24.59
CA GLU A 224 6.22 18.68 26.01
C GLU A 224 4.75 18.53 26.38
N GLN A 225 3.87 19.40 25.88
CA GLN A 225 2.43 19.29 26.07
C GLN A 225 1.87 18.03 25.43
N SER A 226 2.31 17.69 24.22
CA SER A 226 1.92 16.49 23.53
C SER A 226 2.37 15.22 24.28
N ALA A 227 3.62 15.19 24.77
CA ALA A 227 4.13 14.08 25.57
C ALA A 227 3.36 13.92 26.91
N LYS A 228 3.11 15.04 27.60
CA LYS A 228 2.40 15.06 28.90
C LYS A 228 0.98 14.50 28.78
N LEU A 229 0.27 14.82 27.71
CA LEU A 229 -1.10 14.34 27.48
C LEU A 229 -1.19 12.81 27.39
N TRP A 230 -0.08 12.13 27.06
CA TRP A 230 -0.02 10.67 26.97
C TRP A 230 0.40 10.00 28.30
N THR A 231 0.92 10.79 29.25
CA THR A 231 1.46 10.27 30.51
C THR A 231 0.58 10.55 31.72
N ASP A 232 -0.32 11.52 31.63
CA ASP A 232 -1.31 11.88 32.65
C ASP A 232 -2.64 11.17 32.39
#